data_ae71f3b8b1021bfa9b68c1a282f8e8d3
#
_entry.id   ae71f3b8b1021bfa9b68c1a282f8e8d3
#
_cell.length_a   1.000
_cell.length_b   1.000
_cell.length_c   1.000
_cell.angle_alpha   90.00
_cell.angle_beta   90.00
_cell.angle_gamma   90.00
#
_symmetry.space_group_name_H-M   'P 1'
#
loop_
_entity.id
_entity.type
_entity.pdbx_description
1 polymer ?
#
loop_
_entity_poly.entity_id
_entity_poly.type
_entity_poly.pdbx_seq_one_letter_code
_entity_poly.pdbx_strand_id
1 'polypeptide(L)'
;MSLSEFELIKKYFTAFDSGEGVFLGVGDDCALIDIPSDKHLAITTDTQIENVHFFKGTDPYLIGYKSLLVNTSDLAAMGAKPYCFTLSLTLPSAQEDFLSMFSQGLFTLAKKLNIPLIGGNTTKGELSITISA
;
A
#
# COMPACT_ATOMS: atom_id res chain seq x y z
N MET A 1 22.57 3.16 -9.62
CA MET A 1 21.57 3.88 -10.44
C MET A 1 20.22 3.81 -9.79
N SER A 2 19.54 4.92 -9.73
CA SER A 2 18.16 4.94 -9.22
C SER A 2 17.20 4.44 -10.30
N LEU A 3 16.17 3.74 -9.88
CA LEU A 3 15.09 3.30 -10.76
C LEU A 3 14.19 4.47 -11.12
N SER A 4 13.60 4.45 -12.31
CA SER A 4 12.49 5.34 -12.63
C SER A 4 11.26 4.96 -11.78
N GLU A 5 10.28 5.87 -11.70
CA GLU A 5 9.03 5.60 -10.99
C GLU A 5 8.35 4.32 -11.49
N PHE A 6 8.23 4.16 -12.81
CA PHE A 6 7.57 3.00 -13.40
C PHE A 6 8.33 1.70 -13.14
N GLU A 7 9.67 1.72 -13.22
CA GLU A 7 10.50 0.55 -12.91
C GLU A 7 10.39 0.16 -11.45
N LEU A 8 10.39 1.14 -10.55
CA LEU A 8 10.22 0.95 -9.11
C LEU A 8 8.87 0.30 -8.79
N ILE A 9 7.80 0.83 -9.36
CA ILE A 9 6.46 0.30 -9.16
C ILE A 9 6.37 -1.14 -9.67
N LYS A 10 6.86 -1.40 -10.88
CA LYS A 10 6.84 -2.74 -11.47
C LYS A 10 7.63 -3.74 -10.64
N LYS A 11 8.79 -3.35 -10.14
CA LYS A 11 9.68 -4.25 -9.39
C LYS A 11 9.17 -4.57 -7.99
N TYR A 12 8.64 -3.58 -7.27
CA TYR A 12 8.33 -3.72 -5.84
C TYR A 12 6.85 -3.76 -5.49
N PHE A 13 5.95 -3.31 -6.37
CA PHE A 13 4.55 -3.09 -6.02
C PHE A 13 3.55 -3.81 -6.92
N THR A 14 3.97 -4.87 -7.60
CA THR A 14 3.07 -5.72 -8.41
C THR A 14 2.98 -7.16 -7.91
N ALA A 15 3.52 -7.44 -6.73
CA ALA A 15 3.53 -8.79 -6.17
C ALA A 15 2.12 -9.33 -5.88
N PHE A 16 1.18 -8.44 -5.59
CA PHE A 16 -0.22 -8.80 -5.36
C PHE A 16 -1.10 -7.60 -5.73
N ASP A 17 -1.45 -7.48 -7.00
CA ASP A 17 -2.12 -6.31 -7.57
C ASP A 17 -3.47 -6.62 -8.25
N SER A 18 -3.97 -7.83 -8.09
CA SER A 18 -5.27 -8.22 -8.65
C SER A 18 -5.99 -9.19 -7.72
N GLY A 19 -7.31 -9.24 -7.84
CA GLY A 19 -8.15 -10.11 -7.04
C GLY A 19 -9.59 -10.05 -7.50
N GLU A 20 -10.46 -10.77 -6.80
CA GLU A 20 -11.89 -10.77 -7.10
C GLU A 20 -12.45 -9.34 -7.01
N GLY A 21 -13.20 -8.91 -8.03
CA GLY A 21 -13.77 -7.57 -8.11
C GLY A 21 -12.82 -6.49 -8.63
N VAL A 22 -11.53 -6.76 -8.75
CA VAL A 22 -10.58 -5.81 -9.34
C VAL A 22 -10.59 -5.98 -10.85
N PHE A 23 -11.16 -5.01 -11.55
CA PHE A 23 -11.21 -5.02 -13.00
C PHE A 23 -9.90 -4.51 -13.62
N LEU A 24 -9.28 -3.50 -12.99
CA LEU A 24 -8.01 -2.92 -13.42
C LEU A 24 -7.20 -2.54 -12.19
N GLY A 25 -5.99 -3.09 -12.04
CA GLY A 25 -5.09 -2.83 -10.93
C GLY A 25 -3.96 -1.88 -11.29
N VAL A 26 -2.77 -2.15 -10.73
CA VAL A 26 -1.56 -1.33 -10.91
C VAL A 26 -1.13 -1.28 -12.39
N GLY A 27 -0.64 -0.13 -12.82
CA GLY A 27 -0.04 0.05 -14.14
C GLY A 27 -0.83 0.94 -15.09
N ASP A 28 -1.91 1.55 -14.64
CA ASP A 28 -2.71 2.47 -15.43
C ASP A 28 -3.01 3.75 -14.64
N ASP A 29 -3.71 4.70 -15.26
CA ASP A 29 -4.01 6.02 -14.65
C ASP A 29 -4.87 5.91 -13.40
N CYS A 30 -5.73 4.89 -13.34
CA CYS A 30 -6.52 4.60 -12.14
C CYS A 30 -6.80 3.11 -12.04
N ALA A 31 -7.26 2.68 -10.88
CA ALA A 31 -7.77 1.32 -10.67
C ALA A 31 -9.29 1.31 -10.89
N LEU A 32 -9.81 0.17 -11.33
CA LEU A 32 -11.25 -0.05 -11.48
C LEU A 32 -11.65 -1.26 -10.65
N ILE A 33 -12.65 -1.08 -9.80
CA ILE A 33 -13.19 -2.15 -8.94
C ILE A 33 -14.70 -2.22 -9.08
N ASP A 34 -15.25 -3.42 -8.91
CA ASP A 34 -16.68 -3.68 -8.93
C ASP A 34 -17.19 -3.88 -7.49
N ILE A 35 -18.26 -3.19 -7.15
CA ILE A 35 -18.91 -3.32 -5.85
C ILE A 35 -20.30 -3.91 -6.05
N PRO A 36 -20.65 -5.01 -5.34
CA PRO A 36 -22.01 -5.56 -5.41
C PRO A 36 -23.07 -4.51 -5.07
N SER A 37 -24.18 -4.51 -5.80
CA SER A 37 -25.24 -3.50 -5.66
C SER A 37 -25.93 -3.50 -4.30
N ASP A 38 -25.83 -4.59 -3.54
CA ASP A 38 -26.43 -4.76 -2.22
C ASP A 38 -25.45 -4.47 -1.07
N LYS A 39 -24.26 -3.92 -1.37
CA LYS A 39 -23.22 -3.64 -0.38
C LYS A 39 -22.75 -2.20 -0.42
N HIS A 40 -22.23 -1.75 0.72
CA HIS A 40 -21.53 -0.47 0.83
C HIS A 40 -20.03 -0.70 0.75
N LEU A 41 -19.31 0.25 0.18
CA LEU A 41 -17.86 0.31 0.25
C LEU A 41 -17.45 1.17 1.43
N ALA A 42 -16.72 0.59 2.39
CA ALA A 42 -16.09 1.34 3.47
C ALA A 42 -14.67 1.73 3.05
N ILE A 43 -14.31 2.99 3.22
CA ILE A 43 -12.99 3.50 2.84
C ILE A 43 -12.37 4.19 4.04
N THR A 44 -11.09 3.89 4.32
CA THR A 44 -10.30 4.55 5.34
C THR A 44 -8.95 4.96 4.77
N THR A 45 -8.36 6.02 5.29
CA THR A 45 -7.05 6.53 4.86
C THR A 45 -6.22 6.91 6.07
N ASP A 46 -4.98 6.41 6.11
CA ASP A 46 -4.00 6.75 7.15
C ASP A 46 -2.64 7.10 6.53
N THR A 47 -1.95 8.02 7.17
CA THR A 47 -0.59 8.42 6.80
C THR A 47 0.37 8.10 7.93
N GLN A 48 1.49 7.45 7.62
CA GLN A 48 2.60 7.21 8.52
C GLN A 48 3.79 8.08 8.09
N ILE A 49 4.31 8.89 9.00
CA ILE A 49 5.41 9.82 8.72
C ILE A 49 6.58 9.51 9.64
N GLU A 50 7.80 9.48 9.08
CA GLU A 50 9.04 9.29 9.84
C GLU A 50 9.17 10.36 10.93
N ASN A 51 9.60 9.97 12.11
CA ASN A 51 9.73 10.81 13.32
C ASN A 51 8.40 11.31 13.90
N VAL A 52 7.26 10.93 13.34
CA VAL A 52 5.92 11.18 13.91
C VAL A 52 5.28 9.88 14.34
N HIS A 53 5.21 8.90 13.44
CA HIS A 53 4.55 7.60 13.67
C HIS A 53 5.56 6.46 13.86
N PHE A 54 6.80 6.63 13.40
CA PHE A 54 7.91 5.70 13.60
C PHE A 54 9.24 6.44 13.63
N PHE A 55 10.23 5.87 14.31
CA PHE A 55 11.56 6.46 14.40
C PHE A 55 12.35 6.27 13.12
N LYS A 56 13.24 7.25 12.83
CA LYS A 56 14.24 7.10 11.79
C LYS A 56 15.09 5.87 12.09
N GLY A 57 15.34 5.03 11.09
CA GLY A 57 16.08 3.78 11.25
C GLY A 57 15.24 2.59 11.67
N THR A 58 13.92 2.74 11.79
CA THR A 58 13.01 1.62 12.02
C THR A 58 13.11 0.63 10.85
N ASP A 59 13.04 -0.66 11.15
CA ASP A 59 13.08 -1.73 10.16
C ASP A 59 12.03 -1.48 9.05
N PRO A 60 12.43 -1.34 7.79
CA PRO A 60 11.49 -1.09 6.69
C PRO A 60 10.40 -2.16 6.55
N TYR A 61 10.71 -3.42 6.87
CA TYR A 61 9.72 -4.50 6.87
C TYR A 61 8.57 -4.18 7.83
N LEU A 62 8.91 -3.73 9.05
CA LEU A 62 7.90 -3.37 10.05
C LEU A 62 7.11 -2.12 9.63
N ILE A 63 7.75 -1.16 8.98
CA ILE A 63 7.06 0.03 8.47
C ILE A 63 6.01 -0.39 7.44
N GLY A 64 6.37 -1.25 6.49
CA GLY A 64 5.43 -1.75 5.47
C GLY A 64 4.28 -2.53 6.07
N TYR A 65 4.57 -3.43 6.98
CA TYR A 65 3.56 -4.24 7.67
C TYR A 65 2.58 -3.37 8.48
N LYS A 66 3.12 -2.48 9.31
CA LYS A 66 2.32 -1.60 10.18
C LYS A 66 1.46 -0.62 9.38
N SER A 67 1.98 -0.09 8.28
CA SER A 67 1.25 0.89 7.47
C SER A 67 -0.07 0.34 6.92
N LEU A 68 -0.09 -0.93 6.55
CA LEU A 68 -1.33 -1.59 6.13
C LEU A 68 -2.17 -2.02 7.33
N LEU A 69 -1.53 -2.47 8.40
CA LEU A 69 -2.22 -2.97 9.60
C LEU A 69 -3.13 -1.90 10.22
N VAL A 70 -2.67 -0.64 10.33
CA VAL A 70 -3.47 0.43 10.94
C VAL A 70 -4.75 0.70 10.13
N ASN A 71 -4.66 0.63 8.79
CA ASN A 71 -5.84 0.78 7.93
C ASN A 71 -6.81 -0.39 8.08
N THR A 72 -6.31 -1.62 8.04
CA THR A 72 -7.16 -2.80 8.15
C THR A 72 -7.77 -2.94 9.55
N SER A 73 -7.11 -2.41 10.58
CA SER A 73 -7.69 -2.33 11.93
C SER A 73 -8.92 -1.41 11.97
N ASP A 74 -8.87 -0.28 11.25
CA ASP A 74 -10.03 0.62 11.17
C ASP A 74 -11.20 -0.02 10.42
N LEU A 75 -10.91 -0.78 9.35
CA LEU A 75 -11.94 -1.53 8.64
C LEU A 75 -12.56 -2.60 9.56
N ALA A 76 -11.74 -3.32 10.32
CA ALA A 76 -12.21 -4.32 11.26
C ALA A 76 -13.12 -3.71 12.34
N ALA A 77 -12.78 -2.52 12.84
CA ALA A 77 -13.60 -1.79 13.82
C ALA A 77 -14.99 -1.46 13.28
N MET A 78 -15.15 -1.31 11.97
CA MET A 78 -16.43 -1.08 11.31
C MET A 78 -17.12 -2.38 10.85
N GLY A 79 -16.54 -3.54 11.15
CA GLY A 79 -17.04 -4.82 10.67
C GLY A 79 -16.92 -5.02 9.17
N ALA A 80 -16.07 -4.23 8.50
CA ALA A 80 -15.88 -4.32 7.06
C ALA A 80 -14.87 -5.42 6.70
N LYS A 81 -15.13 -6.12 5.61
CA LYS A 81 -14.19 -7.09 5.04
C LYS A 81 -13.18 -6.35 4.18
N PRO A 82 -11.85 -6.53 4.41
CA PRO A 82 -10.83 -5.93 3.55
C PRO A 82 -11.02 -6.35 2.09
N TYR A 83 -10.89 -5.41 1.17
CA TYR A 83 -11.16 -5.64 -0.25
C TYR A 83 -9.93 -5.36 -1.12
N CYS A 84 -9.43 -4.14 -1.11
CA CYS A 84 -8.25 -3.72 -1.86
C CYS A 84 -7.67 -2.46 -1.22
N PHE A 85 -6.47 -2.04 -1.66
CA PHE A 85 -5.88 -0.80 -1.15
C PHE A 85 -5.06 -0.08 -2.20
N THR A 86 -4.82 1.20 -1.96
CA THR A 86 -3.90 2.04 -2.71
C THR A 86 -2.78 2.51 -1.79
N LEU A 87 -1.62 2.80 -2.36
CA LEU A 87 -0.42 3.24 -1.65
C LEU A 87 0.13 4.51 -2.29
N SER A 88 0.22 5.57 -1.52
CA SER A 88 0.97 6.76 -1.90
C SER A 88 2.25 6.80 -1.06
N LEU A 89 3.39 6.66 -1.70
CA LEU A 89 4.70 6.55 -1.07
C LEU A 89 5.57 7.74 -1.45
N THR A 90 6.03 8.47 -0.45
CA THR A 90 6.99 9.56 -0.62
C THR A 90 8.32 9.13 -0.02
N LEU A 91 9.39 9.21 -0.81
CA LEU A 91 10.73 8.75 -0.45
C LEU A 91 11.77 9.85 -0.64
N PRO A 92 12.76 9.98 0.27
CA PRO A 92 13.91 10.86 0.04
C PRO A 92 14.73 10.43 -1.17
N SER A 93 14.84 9.13 -1.40
CA SER A 93 15.52 8.52 -2.53
C SER A 93 15.03 7.11 -2.77
N ALA A 94 15.19 6.61 -3.99
CA ALA A 94 14.78 5.25 -4.36
C ALA A 94 15.85 4.22 -3.92
N GLN A 95 15.99 4.01 -2.61
CA GLN A 95 16.91 3.01 -2.05
C GLN A 95 16.31 1.61 -2.16
N GLU A 96 16.95 0.75 -2.94
CA GLU A 96 16.42 -0.58 -3.21
C GLU A 96 16.35 -1.47 -1.97
N ASP A 97 17.30 -1.33 -1.03
CA ASP A 97 17.27 -2.08 0.23
C ASP A 97 16.03 -1.74 1.05
N PHE A 98 15.71 -0.44 1.16
CA PHE A 98 14.49 0.00 1.83
C PHE A 98 13.24 -0.53 1.14
N LEU A 99 13.16 -0.35 -0.18
CA LEU A 99 12.00 -0.76 -0.98
C LEU A 99 11.78 -2.27 -0.94
N SER A 100 12.85 -3.05 -0.99
CA SER A 100 12.77 -4.51 -0.89
C SER A 100 12.16 -4.96 0.44
N MET A 101 12.66 -4.44 1.54
CA MET A 101 12.17 -4.81 2.88
C MET A 101 10.77 -4.26 3.16
N PHE A 102 10.52 -3.01 2.76
CA PHE A 102 9.21 -2.39 2.91
C PHE A 102 8.13 -3.18 2.16
N SER A 103 8.38 -3.49 0.89
CA SER A 103 7.41 -4.22 0.07
C SER A 103 7.19 -5.64 0.60
N GLN A 104 8.22 -6.31 1.11
CA GLN A 104 8.07 -7.62 1.74
C GLN A 104 7.13 -7.56 2.95
N GLY A 105 7.30 -6.58 3.83
CA GLY A 105 6.43 -6.40 5.00
C GLY A 105 4.99 -6.07 4.60
N LEU A 106 4.83 -5.15 3.65
CA LEU A 106 3.53 -4.75 3.13
C LEU A 106 2.77 -5.95 2.55
N PHE A 107 3.40 -6.70 1.65
CA PHE A 107 2.76 -7.82 0.96
C PHE A 107 2.62 -9.07 1.82
N THR A 108 3.42 -9.24 2.87
CA THR A 108 3.19 -10.31 3.84
C THR A 108 1.81 -10.17 4.48
N LEU A 109 1.47 -8.97 4.94
CA LEU A 109 0.14 -8.73 5.50
C LEU A 109 -0.95 -8.73 4.43
N ALA A 110 -0.69 -8.11 3.28
CA ALA A 110 -1.66 -8.05 2.19
C ALA A 110 -2.11 -9.44 1.72
N LYS A 111 -1.16 -10.36 1.56
CA LYS A 111 -1.45 -11.75 1.18
C LYS A 111 -2.18 -12.51 2.29
N LYS A 112 -1.78 -12.29 3.55
CA LYS A 112 -2.44 -12.91 4.71
C LYS A 112 -3.91 -12.51 4.82
N LEU A 113 -4.25 -11.27 4.50
CA LEU A 113 -5.61 -10.73 4.55
C LEU A 113 -6.34 -10.81 3.20
N ASN A 114 -5.67 -11.28 2.15
CA ASN A 114 -6.20 -11.33 0.79
C ASN A 114 -6.70 -9.95 0.31
N ILE A 115 -5.86 -8.94 0.48
CA ILE A 115 -6.15 -7.55 0.08
C ILE A 115 -5.10 -7.08 -0.94
N PRO A 116 -5.42 -7.02 -2.24
CA PRO A 116 -4.45 -6.60 -3.27
C PRO A 116 -4.21 -5.10 -3.28
N LEU A 117 -2.98 -4.72 -3.64
CA LEU A 117 -2.62 -3.34 -3.97
C LEU A 117 -3.05 -3.06 -5.41
N ILE A 118 -3.93 -2.08 -5.60
CA ILE A 118 -4.52 -1.83 -6.92
C ILE A 118 -4.09 -0.52 -7.56
N GLY A 119 -3.42 0.35 -6.84
CA GLY A 119 -2.97 1.63 -7.39
C GLY A 119 -2.25 2.48 -6.35
N GLY A 120 -1.91 3.70 -6.74
CA GLY A 120 -1.26 4.65 -5.85
C GLY A 120 -0.32 5.58 -6.58
N ASN A 121 0.67 6.09 -5.86
CA ASN A 121 1.63 7.04 -6.38
C ASN A 121 2.98 6.87 -5.67
N THR A 122 4.05 7.23 -6.35
CA THR A 122 5.39 7.31 -5.76
C THR A 122 6.02 8.64 -6.13
N THR A 123 6.53 9.37 -5.13
CA THR A 123 7.13 10.67 -5.35
C THR A 123 8.34 10.87 -4.43
N LYS A 124 9.12 11.94 -4.68
CA LYS A 124 10.29 12.29 -3.89
C LYS A 124 9.93 13.33 -2.83
N GLY A 125 10.43 13.12 -1.62
CA GLY A 125 10.21 14.03 -0.49
C GLY A 125 10.55 13.34 0.83
N GLU A 126 10.12 13.89 1.93
CA GLU A 126 10.25 13.25 3.24
C GLU A 126 9.50 11.92 3.26
N LEU A 127 10.06 10.93 3.96
CA LEU A 127 9.45 9.59 4.01
C LEU A 127 8.05 9.64 4.62
N SER A 128 7.06 9.35 3.81
CA SER A 128 5.69 9.19 4.26
C SER A 128 4.98 8.09 3.47
N ILE A 129 4.09 7.40 4.15
CA ILE A 129 3.32 6.30 3.57
C ILE A 129 1.84 6.59 3.82
N THR A 130 1.07 6.74 2.77
CA THR A 130 -0.38 6.93 2.85
C THR A 130 -1.07 5.76 2.19
N ILE A 131 -1.92 5.07 2.93
CA ILE A 131 -2.71 3.94 2.43
C ILE A 131 -4.19 4.28 2.55
N SER A 132 -4.93 4.05 1.49
CA SER A 132 -6.39 4.06 1.46
C SER A 132 -6.88 2.64 1.18
N ALA A 133 -7.71 2.15 2.04
CA ALA A 133 -8.19 0.77 1.96
C ALA A 133 -9.71 0.68 2.09
#